data_8774dcc2b33e3cddf0454654c99b47d7
#
_entry.id   8774dcc2b33e3cddf0454654c99b47d7
#
_cell.length_a   1.000
_cell.length_b   1.000
_cell.length_c   1.000
_cell.angle_alpha   90.00
_cell.angle_beta   90.00
_cell.angle_gamma   90.00
#
_symmetry.space_group_name_H-M   'P 1'
#
loop_
_entity.id
_entity.type
_entity.pdbx_description
1 polymer ?
#
loop_
_entity_poly.entity_id
_entity_poly.type
_entity_poly.pdbx_seq_one_letter_code
_entity_poly.pdbx_strand_id
1 'polypeptide(L)'
;MKLGVICDGISHDLTHAVDVMDAFELDYAELQFFGETEVGDHSHEEIRAIDSLLRDRGKPVSCLSWHIFAGMTTANRPGDALHVSHMEALKRVIDMAHIVESPLVRIMNQKKEQIL
;
A
#
# COMPACT_ATOMS: atom_id res chain seq x y z
N MET A 1 17.23 -15.08 -7.38
CA MET A 1 16.15 -14.12 -7.68
C MET A 1 15.31 -13.93 -6.42
N LYS A 2 14.97 -12.70 -6.08
CA LYS A 2 14.13 -12.40 -4.93
C LYS A 2 12.70 -12.13 -5.40
N LEU A 3 11.72 -12.67 -4.68
CA LEU A 3 10.30 -12.56 -5.03
C LEU A 3 9.55 -11.81 -3.94
N GLY A 4 8.63 -10.95 -4.35
CA GLY A 4 7.69 -10.26 -3.47
C GLY A 4 6.25 -10.61 -3.81
N VAL A 5 5.35 -10.33 -2.88
CA VAL A 5 3.91 -10.58 -3.04
C VAL A 5 3.10 -9.47 -2.39
N ILE A 6 1.93 -9.17 -2.98
CA ILE A 6 0.91 -8.33 -2.34
C ILE A 6 0.25 -9.17 -1.25
N CYS A 7 0.46 -8.78 0.02
CA CYS A 7 0.10 -9.60 1.18
C CYS A 7 -1.40 -9.87 1.29
N ASP A 8 -2.26 -8.89 1.02
CA ASP A 8 -3.72 -9.07 1.09
C ASP A 8 -4.27 -9.94 -0.05
N GLY A 9 -3.50 -10.21 -1.10
CA GLY A 9 -3.78 -11.25 -2.07
C GLY A 9 -3.71 -12.67 -1.48
N ILE A 10 -2.98 -12.83 -0.38
CA ILE A 10 -2.93 -14.08 0.40
C ILE A 10 -3.98 -14.05 1.49
N SER A 11 -3.94 -13.04 2.35
CA SER A 11 -4.86 -12.87 3.48
C SER A 11 -4.85 -11.42 3.98
N HIS A 12 -6.02 -10.95 4.42
CA HIS A 12 -6.12 -9.67 5.15
C HIS A 12 -5.56 -9.74 6.58
N ASP A 13 -5.34 -10.94 7.11
CA ASP A 13 -4.56 -11.17 8.33
C ASP A 13 -3.08 -11.24 7.94
N LEU A 14 -2.32 -10.20 8.32
CA LEU A 14 -0.90 -10.09 7.97
C LEU A 14 -0.05 -11.24 8.53
N THR A 15 -0.34 -11.70 9.75
CA THR A 15 0.39 -12.83 10.34
C THR A 15 0.23 -14.08 9.49
N HIS A 16 -0.99 -14.38 9.06
CA HIS A 16 -1.25 -15.50 8.17
C HIS A 16 -0.58 -15.32 6.80
N ALA A 17 -0.65 -14.11 6.23
CA ALA A 17 0.03 -13.82 4.97
C ALA A 17 1.53 -14.08 5.06
N VAL A 18 2.17 -13.65 6.15
CA VAL A 18 3.62 -13.86 6.38
C VAL A 18 3.94 -15.33 6.59
N ASP A 19 3.09 -16.10 7.27
CA ASP A 19 3.27 -17.55 7.41
C ASP A 19 3.27 -18.25 6.04
N VAL A 20 2.39 -17.84 5.15
CA VAL A 20 2.36 -18.36 3.76
C VAL A 20 3.59 -17.90 2.98
N MET A 21 4.04 -16.65 3.17
CA MET A 21 5.27 -16.15 2.54
C MET A 21 6.49 -16.99 2.95
N ASP A 22 6.58 -17.37 4.22
CA ASP A 22 7.66 -18.25 4.71
C ASP A 22 7.58 -19.64 4.05
N ALA A 23 6.39 -20.21 3.96
CA ALA A 23 6.17 -21.52 3.34
C ALA A 23 6.57 -21.57 1.86
N PHE A 24 6.43 -20.46 1.15
CA PHE A 24 6.78 -20.34 -0.27
C PHE A 24 8.10 -19.61 -0.53
N GLU A 25 8.87 -19.32 0.51
CA GLU A 25 10.17 -18.64 0.42
C GLU A 25 10.09 -17.28 -0.31
N LEU A 26 9.03 -16.51 -0.02
CA LEU A 26 8.84 -15.17 -0.57
C LEU A 26 9.59 -14.13 0.28
N ASP A 27 10.32 -13.24 -0.37
CA ASP A 27 11.28 -12.36 0.29
C ASP A 27 10.70 -11.02 0.71
N TYR A 28 9.82 -10.43 -0.10
CA TYR A 28 9.34 -9.05 0.05
C TYR A 28 7.84 -8.97 0.21
N ALA A 29 7.41 -8.09 1.11
CA ALA A 29 6.01 -7.76 1.31
C ALA A 29 5.63 -6.49 0.55
N GLU A 30 4.65 -6.55 -0.33
CA GLU A 30 3.93 -5.39 -0.82
C GLU A 30 2.63 -5.24 -0.03
N LEU A 31 2.37 -4.04 0.49
CA LEU A 31 1.29 -3.80 1.42
C LEU A 31 0.20 -2.94 0.76
N GLN A 32 -1.05 -3.40 0.83
CA GLN A 32 -2.22 -2.68 0.34
C GLN A 32 -3.31 -2.58 1.40
N PHE A 33 -3.83 -3.70 1.88
CA PHE A 33 -4.83 -3.77 2.95
C PHE A 33 -4.34 -4.62 4.13
N PHE A 34 -4.77 -4.23 5.34
CA PHE A 34 -4.72 -5.06 6.54
C PHE A 34 -6.08 -5.00 7.22
N GLY A 35 -6.68 -6.16 7.47
CA GLY A 35 -8.08 -6.19 7.82
C GLY A 35 -8.89 -5.49 6.74
N GLU A 36 -9.72 -4.54 7.15
CA GLU A 36 -10.53 -3.72 6.25
C GLU A 36 -9.91 -2.35 5.93
N THR A 37 -8.68 -2.08 6.39
CA THR A 37 -8.06 -0.76 6.29
C THR A 37 -6.96 -0.76 5.23
N GLU A 38 -7.02 0.21 4.33
CA GLU A 38 -6.02 0.43 3.29
C GLU A 38 -4.80 1.19 3.85
N VAL A 39 -3.63 0.94 3.29
CA VAL A 39 -2.38 1.62 3.70
C VAL A 39 -2.54 3.14 3.66
N GLY A 40 -2.01 3.82 4.67
CA GLY A 40 -2.16 5.27 4.85
C GLY A 40 -3.30 5.67 5.78
N ASP A 41 -4.27 4.78 6.02
CA ASP A 41 -5.42 5.04 6.91
C ASP A 41 -5.29 4.36 8.27
N HIS A 42 -4.21 3.64 8.50
CA HIS A 42 -3.88 3.04 9.79
C HIS A 42 -3.38 4.08 10.80
N SER A 43 -3.66 3.84 12.08
CA SER A 43 -3.05 4.61 13.17
C SER A 43 -1.53 4.36 13.23
N HIS A 44 -0.80 5.28 13.86
CA HIS A 44 0.65 5.10 14.07
C HIS A 44 0.97 3.85 14.89
N GLU A 45 0.12 3.48 15.83
CA GLU A 45 0.26 2.26 16.62
C GLU A 45 0.12 1.01 15.74
N GLU A 46 -0.88 0.97 14.88
CA GLU A 46 -1.08 -0.12 13.91
C GLU A 46 0.09 -0.22 12.95
N ILE A 47 0.59 0.91 12.41
CA ILE A 47 1.74 0.93 11.50
C ILE A 47 3.00 0.38 12.19
N ARG A 48 3.24 0.74 13.45
CA ARG A 48 4.38 0.22 14.21
C ARG A 48 4.26 -1.28 14.47
N ALA A 49 3.06 -1.77 14.74
CA ALA A 49 2.80 -3.19 14.92
C ALA A 49 3.06 -3.98 13.62
N ILE A 50 2.63 -3.44 12.50
CA ILE A 50 2.90 -4.00 11.16
C ILE A 50 4.41 -4.04 10.90
N ASP A 51 5.11 -2.93 11.13
CA ASP A 51 6.56 -2.82 10.94
C ASP A 51 7.31 -3.84 11.82
N SER A 52 6.96 -3.93 13.10
CA SER A 52 7.58 -4.89 14.02
C SER A 52 7.38 -6.33 13.56
N LEU A 53 6.18 -6.71 13.16
CA LEU A 53 5.90 -8.06 12.67
C LEU A 53 6.74 -8.38 11.44
N LEU A 54 6.80 -7.49 10.47
CA LEU A 54 7.54 -7.73 9.23
C LEU A 54 9.05 -7.77 9.48
N ARG A 55 9.58 -6.90 10.34
CA ARG A 55 11.01 -6.93 10.73
C ARG A 55 11.37 -8.20 11.47
N ASP A 56 10.57 -8.63 12.44
CA ASP A 56 10.80 -9.84 13.21
C ASP A 56 10.81 -11.10 12.34
N ARG A 57 10.03 -11.08 11.26
CA ARG A 57 9.94 -12.18 10.29
C ARG A 57 10.90 -12.04 9.11
N GLY A 58 11.71 -10.98 9.07
CA GLY A 58 12.66 -10.73 7.98
C GLY A 58 12.02 -10.47 6.62
N LYS A 59 10.84 -9.82 6.59
CA LYS A 59 10.11 -9.47 5.37
C LYS A 59 10.15 -7.97 5.13
N PRO A 60 11.16 -7.43 4.44
CA PRO A 60 11.20 -6.02 4.10
C PRO A 60 10.04 -5.63 3.18
N VAL A 61 9.53 -4.41 3.36
CA VAL A 61 8.48 -3.86 2.52
C VAL A 61 9.06 -3.37 1.21
N SER A 62 8.54 -3.86 0.09
CA SER A 62 8.97 -3.44 -1.24
C SER A 62 8.20 -2.24 -1.78
N CYS A 63 6.92 -2.14 -1.44
CA CYS A 63 6.04 -1.09 -1.94
C CYS A 63 4.80 -0.96 -1.05
N LEU A 64 4.31 0.26 -0.91
CA LEU A 64 2.95 0.54 -0.42
C LEU A 64 2.05 0.83 -1.62
N SER A 65 1.00 0.06 -1.77
CA SER A 65 0.13 0.10 -2.96
C SER A 65 -1.26 0.57 -2.58
N TRP A 66 -1.53 1.86 -2.74
CA TRP A 66 -2.87 2.41 -2.59
C TRP A 66 -3.46 2.80 -3.94
N HIS A 67 -4.79 2.91 -3.98
CA HIS A 67 -5.52 3.34 -5.19
C HIS A 67 -5.52 4.87 -5.36
N ILE A 68 -4.38 5.51 -5.13
CA ILE A 68 -4.21 6.95 -5.31
C ILE A 68 -4.45 7.29 -6.78
N PHE A 69 -5.32 8.26 -7.02
CA PHE A 69 -5.83 8.67 -8.32
C PHE A 69 -6.69 7.64 -9.06
N ALA A 70 -6.99 6.49 -8.47
CA ALA A 70 -7.96 5.57 -9.04
C ALA A 70 -9.33 6.26 -9.17
N GLY A 71 -10.00 6.05 -10.29
CA GLY A 71 -11.29 6.67 -10.59
C GLY A 71 -11.23 8.11 -11.07
N MET A 72 -10.06 8.75 -11.05
CA MET A 72 -9.87 10.05 -11.69
C MET A 72 -9.76 9.90 -13.20
N THR A 73 -10.27 10.91 -13.92
CA THR A 73 -10.19 10.99 -15.37
C THR A 73 -9.48 12.28 -15.80
N THR A 74 -9.25 12.44 -17.09
CA THR A 74 -8.67 13.66 -17.64
C THR A 74 -9.57 14.88 -17.51
N ALA A 75 -10.85 14.73 -17.11
CA ALA A 75 -11.74 15.82 -16.75
C ALA A 75 -11.48 16.38 -15.35
N ASN A 76 -10.91 15.59 -14.46
CA ASN A 76 -10.51 16.06 -13.14
C ASN A 76 -9.33 17.02 -13.25
N ARG A 77 -9.40 18.09 -12.46
CA ARG A 77 -8.40 19.16 -12.47
C ARG A 77 -7.66 19.24 -11.15
N PRO A 78 -6.40 19.72 -11.13
CA PRO A 78 -5.73 20.06 -9.90
C PRO A 78 -6.59 21.03 -9.07
N GLY A 79 -6.78 20.70 -7.78
CA GLY A 79 -7.60 21.46 -6.85
C GLY A 79 -9.06 21.01 -6.73
N ASP A 80 -9.55 20.11 -7.58
CA ASP A 80 -10.84 19.45 -7.37
C ASP A 80 -10.86 18.71 -6.03
N ALA A 81 -12.03 18.58 -5.41
CA ALA A 81 -12.18 17.90 -4.13
C ALA A 81 -11.61 16.46 -4.15
N LEU A 82 -11.85 15.72 -5.23
CA LEU A 82 -11.30 14.39 -5.41
C LEU A 82 -9.77 14.40 -5.51
N HIS A 83 -9.20 15.34 -6.26
CA HIS A 83 -7.75 15.51 -6.37
C HIS A 83 -7.12 15.84 -5.01
N VAL A 84 -7.69 16.79 -4.27
CA VAL A 84 -7.22 17.17 -2.92
C VAL A 84 -7.25 15.97 -1.98
N SER A 85 -8.33 15.21 -1.96
CA SER A 85 -8.49 14.00 -1.16
C SER A 85 -7.39 12.96 -1.45
N HIS A 86 -7.10 12.72 -2.73
CA HIS A 86 -6.03 11.80 -3.13
C HIS A 86 -4.63 12.33 -2.79
N MET A 87 -4.40 13.63 -2.88
CA MET A 87 -3.12 14.24 -2.48
C MET A 87 -2.87 14.13 -0.97
N GLU A 88 -3.92 14.31 -0.16
CA GLU A 88 -3.82 14.11 1.29
C GLU A 88 -3.58 12.64 1.65
N ALA A 89 -4.25 11.73 0.96
CA ALA A 89 -4.01 10.30 1.11
C ALA A 89 -2.58 9.92 0.72
N LEU A 90 -2.04 10.47 -0.36
CA LEU A 90 -0.66 10.26 -0.78
C LEU A 90 0.33 10.68 0.31
N LYS A 91 0.10 11.82 0.97
CA LYS A 91 0.94 12.25 2.10
C LYS A 91 0.93 11.23 3.24
N ARG A 92 -0.25 10.72 3.62
CA ARG A 92 -0.37 9.71 4.67
C ARG A 92 0.37 8.41 4.31
N VAL A 93 0.27 7.99 3.05
CA VAL A 93 0.99 6.79 2.58
C VAL A 93 2.50 7.02 2.58
N ILE A 94 2.96 8.19 2.19
CA ILE A 94 4.39 8.55 2.25
C ILE A 94 4.89 8.54 3.71
N ASP A 95 4.12 9.08 4.65
CA ASP A 95 4.47 9.05 6.07
C ASP A 95 4.57 7.60 6.58
N MET A 96 3.63 6.75 6.21
CA MET A 96 3.69 5.31 6.51
C MET A 96 4.92 4.66 5.87
N ALA A 97 5.23 5.00 4.62
CA ALA A 97 6.39 4.47 3.92
C ALA A 97 7.71 4.78 4.65
N HIS A 98 7.83 5.95 5.24
CA HIS A 98 8.99 6.29 6.07
C HIS A 98 9.09 5.42 7.32
N ILE A 99 7.98 5.09 7.96
CA ILE A 99 7.97 4.26 9.17
C ILE A 99 8.35 2.80 8.84
N VAL A 100 7.78 2.23 7.78
CA VAL A 100 8.04 0.84 7.38
C VAL A 100 9.24 0.69 6.44
N GLU A 101 9.94 1.80 6.17
CA GLU A 101 11.10 1.85 5.25
C GLU A 101 10.80 1.30 3.86
N SER A 102 9.60 1.56 3.34
CA SER A 102 9.24 1.20 1.96
C SER A 102 9.93 2.16 0.98
N PRO A 103 10.67 1.65 -0.01
CA PRO A 103 11.31 2.52 -1.02
C PRO A 103 10.33 3.08 -2.04
N LEU A 104 9.15 2.51 -2.16
CA LEU A 104 8.20 2.83 -3.22
C LEU A 104 6.78 3.01 -2.67
N VAL A 105 6.06 3.92 -3.30
CA VAL A 105 4.61 4.10 -3.16
C VAL A 105 4.01 4.05 -4.56
N ARG A 106 3.02 3.17 -4.77
CA ARG A 106 2.31 3.07 -6.05
C ARG A 106 1.19 4.08 -6.13
N ILE A 107 1.09 4.74 -7.27
CA ILE A 107 -0.04 5.58 -7.67
C ILE A 107 -0.65 5.03 -8.96
N MET A 108 -1.91 5.40 -9.22
CA MET A 108 -2.62 5.00 -10.43
C MET A 108 -2.60 6.13 -11.47
N ASN A 109 -2.63 5.76 -12.73
CA ASN A 109 -2.80 6.73 -13.81
C ASN A 109 -4.27 7.16 -13.93
N GLN A 110 -4.48 8.40 -14.33
CA GLN A 110 -5.80 8.87 -14.71
C GLN A 110 -6.28 8.16 -15.98
N LYS A 111 -7.57 7.87 -16.03
CA LYS A 111 -8.19 7.30 -17.23
C LYS A 111 -8.53 8.42 -18.20
N LYS A 112 -8.23 8.20 -19.47
CA LYS A 112 -8.72 9.07 -20.53
C LYS A 112 -10.23 8.88 -20.65
N GLU A 113 -10.98 9.98 -20.67
CA GLU A 113 -12.41 9.90 -20.97
C GLU A 113 -12.62 9.46 -22.41
N GLN A 114 -13.55 8.53 -22.61
CA GLN A 114 -14.01 8.21 -23.95
C GLN A 114 -14.93 9.31 -24.43
N ILE A 115 -14.51 10.00 -25.45
CA ILE A 115 -15.38 10.90 -26.20
C ILE A 115 -16.05 10.04 -27.28
N LEU A 116 -17.32 9.80 -27.07
CA LEU A 116 -18.15 9.12 -28.05
C LEU A 116 -18.57 10.08 -29.16
#